data_ae7621ddd19a269c2f434ccc297a64f7
#
_entry.id   ae7621ddd19a269c2f434ccc297a64f7
#
_cell.length_a   1.000
_cell.length_b   1.000
_cell.length_c   1.000
_cell.angle_alpha   90.00
_cell.angle_beta   90.00
_cell.angle_gamma   90.00
#
_symmetry.space_group_name_H-M   'P 1'
#
loop_
_entity.id
_entity.type
_entity.pdbx_description
1 polymer ?
#
loop_
_entity_poly.entity_id
_entity_poly.type
_entity_poly.pdbx_seq_one_letter_code
_entity_poly.pdbx_strand_id
1 'polypeptide(L)' 'MQVEIEKEEDGRWIAEVPALRGAMAYGSTKKEAIAKVEALVLRALADKIEHGEEAPEVNHVFTVAA' A
#
# COMPACT_ATOMS: atom_id res chain seq x y z
N MET A 1 7.39 -3.92 -0.82
CA MET A 1 6.41 -3.80 -1.91
C MET A 1 6.70 -2.56 -2.74
N GLN A 2 6.54 -2.66 -4.04
CA GLN A 2 6.79 -1.56 -4.94
C GLN A 2 5.59 -0.63 -5.02
N VAL A 3 5.84 0.68 -5.02
CA VAL A 3 4.81 1.70 -5.24
C VAL A 3 5.03 2.30 -6.62
N GLU A 4 3.99 2.26 -7.45
CA GLU A 4 3.99 2.92 -8.75
C GLU A 4 3.27 4.24 -8.60
N ILE A 5 3.82 5.29 -9.22
CA ILE A 5 3.28 6.64 -9.11
C ILE A 5 3.14 7.27 -10.49
N GLU A 6 2.03 7.97 -10.71
CA GLU A 6 1.76 8.62 -11.99
C GLU A 6 1.00 9.91 -11.75
N LYS A 7 1.29 10.92 -12.55
CA LYS A 7 0.57 12.19 -12.50
C LYS A 7 -0.59 12.15 -13.48
N GLU A 8 -1.79 12.48 -13.00
CA GLU A 8 -2.98 12.53 -13.82
C GLU A 8 -3.05 13.86 -14.59
N GLU A 9 -3.87 13.88 -15.65
CA GLU A 9 -4.01 15.07 -16.49
C GLU A 9 -4.53 16.28 -15.72
N ASP A 10 -5.35 16.05 -14.69
CA ASP A 10 -5.91 17.13 -13.86
C ASP A 10 -4.93 17.63 -12.78
N GLY A 11 -3.72 17.12 -12.77
CA GLY A 11 -2.68 17.55 -11.83
C GLY A 11 -2.61 16.74 -10.55
N ARG A 12 -3.56 15.83 -10.30
CA ARG A 12 -3.49 14.95 -9.16
C ARG A 12 -2.45 13.85 -9.40
N TRP A 13 -1.97 13.27 -8.31
CA TRP A 13 -1.08 12.12 -8.37
C TRP A 13 -1.84 10.87 -7.94
N ILE A 14 -1.56 9.75 -8.60
CA ILE A 14 -2.09 8.46 -8.19
C ILE A 14 -0.92 7.55 -7.81
N ALA A 15 -1.07 6.86 -6.68
CA ALA A 15 -0.11 5.87 -6.23
C ALA A 15 -0.80 4.52 -6.13
N GLU A 16 -0.11 3.48 -6.57
CA GLU A 16 -0.65 2.13 -6.59
C GLU A 16 0.38 1.14 -6.10
N VAL A 17 -0.07 0.12 -5.37
CA VAL A 17 0.75 -1.02 -4.98
C VAL A 17 0.21 -2.25 -5.69
N PRO A 18 0.80 -2.65 -6.84
CA PRO A 18 0.27 -3.76 -7.64
C PRO A 18 0.21 -5.09 -6.90
N ALA A 19 1.10 -5.29 -5.93
CA ALA A 19 1.15 -6.52 -5.14
C ALA A 19 -0.11 -6.74 -4.31
N LEU A 20 -0.87 -5.69 -4.02
CA LEU A 20 -2.10 -5.78 -3.27
C LEU A 20 -3.24 -5.22 -4.12
N ARG A 21 -4.10 -6.12 -4.60
CA ARG A 21 -5.19 -5.76 -5.50
C ARG A 21 -6.08 -4.66 -4.89
N GLY A 22 -6.31 -3.60 -5.66
CA GLY A 22 -7.16 -2.49 -5.24
C GLY A 22 -6.47 -1.46 -4.37
N ALA A 23 -5.18 -1.63 -4.08
CA ALA A 23 -4.42 -0.66 -3.27
C ALA A 23 -4.00 0.52 -4.14
N MET A 24 -4.77 1.59 -4.07
CA MET A 24 -4.59 2.77 -4.89
C MET A 24 -5.07 4.00 -4.11
N ALA A 25 -4.38 5.12 -4.26
CA ALA A 25 -4.77 6.36 -3.60
C ALA A 25 -4.35 7.56 -4.42
N TYR A 26 -5.13 8.64 -4.31
CA TYR A 26 -4.84 9.91 -4.95
C TYR A 26 -4.29 10.91 -3.94
N GLY A 27 -3.53 11.87 -4.44
CA GLY A 27 -3.06 12.98 -3.63
C GLY A 27 -2.82 14.22 -4.48
N SER A 28 -2.80 15.37 -3.85
CA SER A 28 -2.47 16.63 -4.51
C SER A 28 -0.99 16.73 -4.84
N THR A 29 -0.17 15.99 -4.12
CA THR A 29 1.27 15.89 -4.35
C THR A 29 1.66 14.43 -4.43
N LYS A 30 2.82 14.17 -5.02
CA LYS A 30 3.41 12.84 -5.08
C LYS A 30 3.58 12.24 -3.68
N LYS A 31 4.13 13.02 -2.76
CA LYS A 31 4.35 12.59 -1.38
C LYS A 31 3.05 12.20 -0.69
N GLU A 32 1.99 12.98 -0.89
CA GLU A 32 0.69 12.73 -0.30
C GLU A 32 0.08 11.42 -0.84
N ALA A 33 0.14 11.20 -2.15
CA ALA A 33 -0.39 9.99 -2.77
C ALA A 33 0.32 8.75 -2.24
N ILE A 34 1.66 8.81 -2.14
CA ILE A 34 2.47 7.71 -1.62
C ILE A 34 2.11 7.41 -0.16
N ALA A 35 2.02 8.45 0.69
CA ALA A 35 1.67 8.27 2.10
C ALA A 35 0.30 7.62 2.25
N LYS A 36 -0.66 8.05 1.45
CA LYS A 36 -2.02 7.51 1.50
C LYS A 36 -2.09 6.04 1.08
N VAL A 37 -1.39 5.66 0.01
CA VAL A 37 -1.41 4.26 -0.42
C VAL A 37 -0.67 3.37 0.55
N GLU A 38 0.42 3.86 1.15
CA GLU A 38 1.14 3.10 2.17
C GLU A 38 0.27 2.83 3.39
N ALA A 39 -0.45 3.86 3.86
CA ALA A 39 -1.37 3.71 4.99
C ALA A 39 -2.50 2.72 4.66
N LEU A 40 -3.03 2.81 3.44
CA LEU A 40 -4.07 1.89 2.98
C LEU A 40 -3.59 0.44 3.00
N VAL A 41 -2.39 0.21 2.47
CA VAL A 41 -1.80 -1.13 2.41
C VAL A 41 -1.57 -1.69 3.82
N LEU A 42 -1.03 -0.87 4.73
CA LEU A 42 -0.76 -1.32 6.08
C LEU A 42 -2.05 -1.67 6.83
N ARG A 43 -3.10 -0.88 6.64
CA ARG A 43 -4.41 -1.20 7.23
C ARG A 43 -4.99 -2.49 6.67
N ALA A 44 -4.86 -2.70 5.36
CA ALA A 44 -5.35 -3.92 4.72
C ALA A 44 -4.61 -5.16 5.21
N LEU A 45 -3.28 -5.06 5.37
CA LEU A 45 -2.47 -6.16 5.87
C LEU A 45 -2.77 -6.45 7.34
N ALA A 46 -2.96 -5.40 8.14
CA ALA A 46 -3.33 -5.57 9.55
C ALA A 46 -4.67 -6.29 9.66
N ASP A 47 -5.63 -5.92 8.82
CA ASP A 47 -6.96 -6.55 8.79
C ASP A 47 -6.87 -8.04 8.45
N LYS A 48 -6.08 -8.38 7.44
CA LYS A 48 -5.84 -9.78 7.07
C LYS A 48 -5.29 -10.59 8.23
N ILE A 49 -4.28 -10.06 8.91
CA ILE A 49 -3.64 -10.73 10.03
C ILE A 49 -4.63 -10.95 11.18
N GLU A 50 -5.42 -9.92 11.49
CA GLU A 50 -6.41 -9.98 12.56
C GLU A 50 -7.50 -11.02 12.30
N HIS A 51 -7.83 -11.23 11.03
CA HIS A 51 -8.86 -12.21 10.64
C HIS A 51 -8.28 -13.60 10.34
N GLY A 52 -6.99 -13.80 10.59
CA GLY A 52 -6.34 -15.09 10.38
C GLY A 52 -6.10 -15.43 8.92
N GLU A 53 -6.19 -14.47 8.02
CA GLU A 53 -5.93 -14.68 6.60
C GLU A 53 -4.43 -14.65 6.33
N GLU A 54 -4.02 -15.32 5.26
CA GLU A 54 -2.62 -15.27 4.84
C GLU A 54 -2.26 -13.88 4.34
N ALA A 55 -1.12 -13.38 4.79
CA ALA A 55 -0.58 -12.09 4.35
C ALA A 55 0.91 -12.27 4.04
N PRO A 56 1.23 -12.95 2.91
CA PRO A 56 2.64 -13.24 2.59
C PRO A 56 3.49 -11.99 2.43
N GLU A 57 2.89 -10.86 2.09
CA GLU A 57 3.57 -9.57 1.99
C GLU A 57 4.25 -9.17 3.29
N VAL A 58 3.71 -9.61 4.42
CA VAL A 58 4.22 -9.28 5.76
C VAL A 58 5.51 -10.04 6.06
N ASN A 59 5.76 -11.15 5.37
CA ASN A 59 6.95 -11.97 5.61
C ASN A 59 8.26 -11.21 5.37
N HIS A 60 8.21 -10.12 4.60
CA HIS A 60 9.37 -9.27 4.35
C HIS A 60 9.53 -8.17 5.40
N VAL A 61 8.51 -7.97 6.23
CA VAL A 61 8.50 -6.92 7.25
C VAL A 61 8.96 -7.46 8.60
N PHE A 62 8.55 -8.67 8.93
CA PHE A 62 8.83 -9.27 10.24
C PHE A 62 9.59 -10.58 10.10
N THR A 63 10.57 -10.76 10.99
CA THR A 63 11.27 -12.03 11.15
C THR A 63 11.02 -12.52 12.56
N VAL A 64 10.49 -13.73 12.68
CA VAL A 64 10.23 -14.32 14.00
C VAL A 64 11.48 -15.06 14.47
N ALA A 65 12.03 -14.63 15.60
CA ALA A 65 13.16 -15.29 16.24
C ALA A 65 12.63 -16.45 17.07
N ALA A 66 13.10 -17.64 16.77
CA ALA A 66 12.66 -18.86 17.46
C ALA A 66 13.50 -19.15 18.69
#